data_7e0129eb71785fe8a94af5ce3e777e3f
#
_entry.id   7e0129eb71785fe8a94af5ce3e777e3f
#
_cell.length_a   1.000
_cell.length_b   1.000
_cell.length_c   1.000
_cell.angle_alpha   90.00
_cell.angle_beta   90.00
_cell.angle_gamma   90.00
#
_symmetry.space_group_name_H-M   'P 1'
#
loop_
_entity.id
_entity.type
_entity.pdbx_description
1 polymer ?
#
loop_
_entity_poly.entity_id
_entity_poly.type
_entity_poly.pdbx_seq_one_letter_code
_entity_poly.pdbx_strand_id
1 'polypeptide(L)'
;MITGMRTIPLLLLLFAFSGPALAESSAGKIQYVGAISINPCQEAKVLADWYARLGIETKEMAGGYYCQLDTPAGPFFFGIHPQRKNAPPKSSGSVAVVLRVENFEATLAALKDKGLTPESTEKDETGQFAHFHDPDGNKVSLWGK
;
A
#
# COMPACT_ATOMS: atom_id res chain seq x y z
N MET A 1 -9.46 -37.63 -78.64
CA MET A 1 -9.39 -38.20 -77.31
C MET A 1 -8.29 -37.49 -76.57
N ILE A 2 -8.66 -36.59 -75.66
CA ILE A 2 -7.70 -35.79 -74.88
C ILE A 2 -8.08 -35.99 -73.44
N THR A 3 -7.21 -36.69 -72.73
CA THR A 3 -7.37 -37.03 -71.32
C THR A 3 -6.95 -35.86 -70.45
N GLY A 4 -7.90 -35.29 -69.75
CA GLY A 4 -7.65 -34.15 -68.83
C GLY A 4 -6.99 -34.63 -67.53
N MET A 5 -5.84 -34.07 -67.27
CA MET A 5 -5.09 -34.23 -66.00
C MET A 5 -5.69 -33.28 -64.94
N ARG A 6 -6.34 -33.81 -63.91
CA ARG A 6 -6.81 -33.06 -62.75
C ARG A 6 -5.67 -32.83 -61.78
N THR A 7 -5.22 -31.60 -61.63
CA THR A 7 -4.32 -31.17 -60.58
C THR A 7 -5.07 -31.03 -59.27
N ILE A 8 -4.67 -31.76 -58.23
CA ILE A 8 -5.18 -31.64 -56.87
C ILE A 8 -4.32 -30.58 -56.17
N PRO A 9 -4.92 -29.50 -55.60
CA PRO A 9 -4.15 -28.53 -54.81
C PRO A 9 -3.77 -29.15 -53.47
N LEU A 10 -2.47 -29.19 -53.19
CA LEU A 10 -1.87 -29.57 -51.92
C LEU A 10 -2.19 -28.50 -50.89
N LEU A 11 -3.20 -28.74 -50.01
CA LEU A 11 -3.55 -27.86 -48.90
C LEU A 11 -2.49 -28.04 -47.80
N LEU A 12 -1.58 -27.07 -47.70
CA LEU A 12 -0.57 -27.01 -46.64
C LEU A 12 -1.27 -26.61 -45.33
N LEU A 13 -1.55 -27.57 -44.44
CA LEU A 13 -2.06 -27.32 -43.09
C LEU A 13 -0.88 -26.85 -42.23
N LEU A 14 -0.76 -25.54 -42.03
CA LEU A 14 0.12 -24.96 -41.03
C LEU A 14 -0.48 -25.21 -39.65
N PHE A 15 -0.01 -26.26 -38.98
CA PHE A 15 -0.23 -26.43 -37.54
C PHE A 15 0.61 -25.40 -36.82
N ALA A 16 -0.02 -24.30 -36.40
CA ALA A 16 0.55 -23.40 -35.39
C ALA A 16 0.58 -24.15 -34.04
N PHE A 17 1.74 -24.68 -33.70
CA PHE A 17 2.01 -25.13 -32.34
C PHE A 17 2.03 -23.91 -31.43
N SER A 18 0.87 -23.56 -30.87
CA SER A 18 0.80 -22.71 -29.67
C SER A 18 1.28 -23.58 -28.50
N GLY A 19 2.58 -23.64 -28.30
CA GLY A 19 3.13 -24.18 -27.06
C GLY A 19 2.57 -23.38 -25.88
N PRO A 20 2.31 -24.01 -24.72
CA PRO A 20 1.90 -23.28 -23.54
C PRO A 20 2.99 -22.23 -23.27
N ALA A 21 2.60 -20.94 -23.23
CA ALA A 21 3.47 -19.87 -22.78
C ALA A 21 3.97 -20.29 -21.39
N LEU A 22 5.27 -20.55 -21.26
CA LEU A 22 5.89 -20.80 -19.98
C LEU A 22 5.61 -19.57 -19.13
N ALA A 23 4.73 -19.72 -18.12
CA ALA A 23 4.49 -18.67 -17.15
C ALA A 23 5.86 -18.29 -16.56
N GLU A 24 6.32 -17.06 -16.81
CA GLU A 24 7.55 -16.57 -16.19
C GLU A 24 7.46 -16.80 -14.70
N SER A 25 8.41 -17.51 -14.13
CA SER A 25 8.50 -17.73 -12.69
C SER A 25 8.59 -16.36 -12.00
N SER A 26 7.60 -16.03 -11.18
CA SER A 26 7.64 -14.82 -10.34
C SER A 26 8.53 -15.01 -9.10
N ALA A 27 9.22 -16.15 -8.98
CA ALA A 27 10.10 -16.44 -7.86
C ALA A 27 11.18 -15.35 -7.74
N GLY A 28 11.31 -14.75 -6.54
CA GLY A 28 12.30 -13.72 -6.25
C GLY A 28 11.92 -12.30 -6.68
N LYS A 29 10.77 -12.06 -7.32
CA LYS A 29 10.28 -10.71 -7.64
C LYS A 29 9.48 -10.16 -6.45
N ILE A 30 9.86 -8.97 -5.97
CA ILE A 30 9.05 -8.23 -4.99
C ILE A 30 7.81 -7.70 -5.74
N GLN A 31 6.61 -8.04 -5.25
CA GLN A 31 5.36 -7.61 -5.86
C GLN A 31 4.92 -6.23 -5.36
N TYR A 32 4.84 -6.06 -4.04
CA TYR A 32 4.48 -4.79 -3.38
C TYR A 32 4.87 -4.84 -1.90
N VAL A 33 4.82 -3.67 -1.23
CA VAL A 33 4.98 -3.59 0.22
C VAL A 33 3.66 -4.02 0.88
N GLY A 34 3.63 -5.21 1.47
CA GLY A 34 2.41 -5.82 2.00
C GLY A 34 2.06 -5.43 3.43
N ALA A 35 2.99 -4.82 4.19
CA ALA A 35 2.73 -4.45 5.58
C ALA A 35 3.62 -3.32 6.07
N ILE A 36 3.11 -2.54 7.04
CA ILE A 36 3.88 -1.67 7.93
C ILE A 36 3.63 -2.10 9.36
N SER A 37 4.70 -2.23 10.13
CA SER A 37 4.62 -2.57 11.56
C SER A 37 5.39 -1.52 12.37
N ILE A 38 4.71 -0.95 13.37
CA ILE A 38 5.26 0.04 14.29
C ILE A 38 5.55 -0.64 15.63
N ASN A 39 6.76 -0.44 16.15
CA ASN A 39 7.12 -0.82 17.52
C ASN A 39 7.02 0.44 18.38
N PRO A 40 5.97 0.61 19.19
CA PRO A 40 5.71 1.85 19.89
C PRO A 40 6.71 2.11 21.01
N CYS A 41 7.06 3.39 21.19
CA CYS A 41 7.87 3.87 22.31
C CYS A 41 7.04 4.07 23.59
N GLN A 42 5.73 4.13 23.46
CA GLN A 42 4.75 4.33 24.52
C GLN A 42 3.63 3.30 24.41
N GLU A 43 2.54 3.46 25.13
CA GLU A 43 1.41 2.54 25.04
C GLU A 43 0.86 2.47 23.60
N ALA A 44 0.72 1.25 23.09
CA ALA A 44 0.24 1.00 21.71
C ALA A 44 -1.11 1.66 21.44
N LYS A 45 -1.97 1.78 22.47
CA LYS A 45 -3.28 2.43 22.37
C LYS A 45 -3.18 3.91 21.97
N VAL A 46 -2.18 4.64 22.44
CA VAL A 46 -1.99 6.06 22.12
C VAL A 46 -1.79 6.26 20.62
N LEU A 47 -0.99 5.38 20.00
CA LEU A 47 -0.79 5.37 18.56
C LEU A 47 -2.08 4.93 17.85
N ALA A 48 -2.72 3.86 18.30
CA ALA A 48 -3.95 3.36 17.69
C ALA A 48 -5.05 4.44 17.64
N ASP A 49 -5.25 5.18 18.72
CA ASP A 49 -6.20 6.28 18.80
C ASP A 49 -5.83 7.44 17.86
N TRP A 50 -4.53 7.70 17.67
CA TRP A 50 -4.06 8.73 16.75
C TRP A 50 -4.31 8.29 15.28
N TYR A 51 -3.95 7.06 14.94
CA TYR A 51 -4.16 6.52 13.57
C TYR A 51 -5.65 6.37 13.23
N ALA A 52 -6.51 6.07 14.22
CA ALA A 52 -7.96 6.04 14.03
C ALA A 52 -8.51 7.42 13.61
N ARG A 53 -7.99 8.55 14.17
CA ARG A 53 -8.35 9.90 13.73
C ARG A 53 -7.91 10.17 12.28
N LEU A 54 -6.78 9.59 11.86
CA LEU A 54 -6.29 9.67 10.48
C LEU A 54 -7.14 8.82 9.51
N GLY A 55 -7.97 7.89 10.03
CA GLY A 55 -8.83 7.01 9.24
C GLY A 55 -8.34 5.56 9.17
N ILE A 56 -7.30 5.20 9.93
CA ILE A 56 -6.79 3.83 10.04
C ILE A 56 -7.34 3.21 11.33
N GLU A 57 -8.53 2.62 11.23
CA GLU A 57 -9.17 1.95 12.36
C GLU A 57 -8.56 0.56 12.57
N THR A 58 -8.04 0.33 13.75
CA THR A 58 -7.41 -0.93 14.14
C THR A 58 -8.24 -1.69 15.17
N LYS A 59 -8.01 -3.01 15.26
CA LYS A 59 -8.58 -3.87 16.29
C LYS A 59 -7.51 -4.34 17.24
N GLU A 60 -7.80 -4.32 18.54
CA GLU A 60 -6.89 -4.85 19.55
C GLU A 60 -6.80 -6.38 19.42
N MET A 61 -5.57 -6.89 19.44
CA MET A 61 -5.26 -8.30 19.44
C MET A 61 -3.91 -8.54 20.11
N ALA A 62 -3.90 -9.38 21.17
CA ALA A 62 -2.68 -9.73 21.90
C ALA A 62 -1.86 -8.53 22.39
N GLY A 63 -2.53 -7.45 22.83
CA GLY A 63 -1.89 -6.24 23.36
C GLY A 63 -1.33 -5.29 22.29
N GLY A 64 -1.48 -5.62 21.01
CA GLY A 64 -1.20 -4.74 19.86
C GLY A 64 -2.49 -4.35 19.14
N TYR A 65 -2.36 -3.54 18.09
CA TYR A 65 -3.47 -3.02 17.30
C TYR A 65 -3.20 -3.25 15.81
N TYR A 66 -4.15 -3.85 15.08
CA TYR A 66 -3.94 -4.32 13.72
C TYR A 66 -5.15 -4.06 12.83
N CYS A 67 -4.90 -3.78 11.56
CA CYS A 67 -5.93 -3.79 10.52
C CYS A 67 -5.39 -4.24 9.17
N GLN A 68 -6.30 -4.58 8.27
CA GLN A 68 -6.02 -4.76 6.86
C GLN A 68 -6.69 -3.62 6.08
N LEU A 69 -5.94 -3.03 5.17
CA LEU A 69 -6.42 -2.05 4.20
C LEU A 69 -6.42 -2.72 2.82
N ASP A 70 -7.52 -2.61 2.11
CA ASP A 70 -7.60 -3.09 0.74
C ASP A 70 -7.02 -2.04 -0.21
N THR A 71 -6.08 -2.46 -1.05
CA THR A 71 -5.43 -1.59 -2.03
C THR A 71 -5.52 -2.20 -3.43
N PRO A 72 -5.40 -1.40 -4.49
CA PRO A 72 -5.37 -1.92 -5.86
C PRO A 72 -4.25 -2.94 -6.12
N ALA A 73 -3.17 -2.91 -5.33
CA ALA A 73 -2.04 -3.85 -5.43
C ALA A 73 -2.27 -5.13 -4.64
N GLY A 74 -3.27 -5.17 -3.75
CA GLY A 74 -3.55 -6.28 -2.86
C GLY A 74 -3.76 -5.83 -1.40
N PRO A 75 -3.94 -6.77 -0.47
CA PRO A 75 -4.13 -6.45 0.94
C PRO A 75 -2.86 -5.85 1.55
N PHE A 76 -3.02 -4.75 2.28
CA PHE A 76 -1.94 -4.11 3.02
C PHE A 76 -2.23 -4.19 4.51
N PHE A 77 -1.30 -4.72 5.28
CA PHE A 77 -1.46 -4.88 6.73
C PHE A 77 -0.77 -3.73 7.47
N PHE A 78 -1.50 -3.13 8.39
CA PHE A 78 -0.98 -2.13 9.30
C PHE A 78 -1.05 -2.67 10.73
N GLY A 79 0.07 -2.58 11.47
CA GLY A 79 0.18 -3.10 12.82
C GLY A 79 0.95 -2.19 13.75
N ILE A 80 0.43 -2.04 14.98
CA ILE A 80 1.11 -1.43 16.10
C ILE A 80 1.34 -2.55 17.10
N HIS A 81 2.59 -2.94 17.29
CA HIS A 81 2.94 -4.04 18.20
C HIS A 81 2.70 -3.66 19.67
N PRO A 82 2.57 -4.65 20.57
CA PRO A 82 2.60 -4.37 22.00
C PRO A 82 3.86 -3.60 22.38
N GLN A 83 3.73 -2.63 23.30
CA GLN A 83 4.89 -1.91 23.82
C GLN A 83 5.88 -2.90 24.48
N ARG A 84 7.14 -2.79 24.10
CA ARG A 84 8.21 -3.59 24.72
C ARG A 84 8.60 -2.99 26.08
N LYS A 85 8.88 -3.84 27.07
CA LYS A 85 9.32 -3.40 28.42
C LYS A 85 10.55 -2.46 28.38
N ASN A 86 11.43 -2.63 27.39
CA ASN A 86 12.65 -1.85 27.21
C ASN A 86 12.58 -1.07 25.87
N ALA A 87 11.39 -0.53 25.52
CA ALA A 87 11.27 0.32 24.36
C ALA A 87 12.22 1.52 24.49
N PRO A 88 12.91 1.92 23.40
CA PRO A 88 13.73 3.12 23.45
C PRO A 88 12.85 4.33 23.74
N PRO A 89 13.42 5.39 24.36
CA PRO A 89 12.72 6.64 24.52
C PRO A 89 12.27 7.15 23.13
N LYS A 90 11.20 7.96 23.11
CA LYS A 90 10.66 8.57 21.90
C LYS A 90 11.79 9.06 20.98
N SER A 91 11.92 8.40 19.83
CA SER A 91 12.90 8.81 18.84
C SER A 91 12.27 9.85 17.91
N SER A 92 13.08 10.72 17.31
CA SER A 92 12.65 11.69 16.30
C SER A 92 12.28 11.03 14.96
N GLY A 93 11.51 9.94 15.02
CA GLY A 93 10.93 9.27 13.86
C GLY A 93 11.95 8.66 12.89
N SER A 94 12.16 7.37 13.02
CA SER A 94 12.93 6.59 12.04
C SER A 94 12.07 6.03 10.90
N VAL A 95 10.75 6.17 10.99
CA VAL A 95 9.80 5.66 9.98
C VAL A 95 9.06 6.83 9.33
N ALA A 96 8.99 6.81 8.01
CA ALA A 96 8.12 7.69 7.23
C ALA A 96 7.08 6.83 6.49
N VAL A 97 5.81 7.13 6.72
CA VAL A 97 4.67 6.49 6.05
C VAL A 97 4.04 7.47 5.10
N VAL A 98 3.84 7.08 3.84
CA VAL A 98 3.10 7.88 2.86
C VAL A 98 1.81 7.16 2.51
N LEU A 99 0.69 7.84 2.76
CA LEU A 99 -0.65 7.33 2.50
C LEU A 99 -1.27 8.06 1.31
N ARG A 100 -1.70 7.31 0.31
CA ARG A 100 -2.40 7.86 -0.84
C ARG A 100 -3.85 8.19 -0.47
N VAL A 101 -4.32 9.41 -0.83
CA VAL A 101 -5.71 9.83 -0.69
C VAL A 101 -6.29 10.25 -2.05
N GLU A 102 -7.58 9.97 -2.27
CA GLU A 102 -8.24 10.29 -3.54
C GLU A 102 -8.57 11.78 -3.65
N ASN A 103 -9.12 12.37 -2.58
CA ASN A 103 -9.50 13.77 -2.53
C ASN A 103 -8.73 14.46 -1.41
N PHE A 104 -7.65 15.13 -1.78
CA PHE A 104 -6.70 15.73 -0.84
C PHE A 104 -7.36 16.79 0.05
N GLU A 105 -8.05 17.77 -0.55
CA GLU A 105 -8.64 18.90 0.18
C GLU A 105 -9.76 18.44 1.13
N ALA A 106 -10.66 17.57 0.65
CA ALA A 106 -11.73 17.04 1.49
C ALA A 106 -11.18 16.19 2.65
N THR A 107 -10.10 15.45 2.40
CA THR A 107 -9.43 14.67 3.45
C THR A 107 -8.84 15.59 4.51
N LEU A 108 -8.13 16.66 4.14
CA LEU A 108 -7.57 17.62 5.09
C LEU A 108 -8.66 18.31 5.90
N ALA A 109 -9.78 18.72 5.28
CA ALA A 109 -10.91 19.31 5.99
C ALA A 109 -11.47 18.35 7.06
N ALA A 110 -11.72 17.09 6.67
CA ALA A 110 -12.23 16.08 7.61
C ALA A 110 -11.25 15.77 8.76
N LEU A 111 -9.94 15.80 8.49
CA LEU A 111 -8.91 15.60 9.52
C LEU A 111 -8.85 16.78 10.51
N LYS A 112 -9.00 18.00 10.01
CA LYS A 112 -9.05 19.20 10.84
C LYS A 112 -10.23 19.14 11.83
N ASP A 113 -11.39 18.67 11.38
CA ASP A 113 -12.58 18.49 12.26
C ASP A 113 -12.32 17.44 13.35
N LYS A 114 -11.40 16.48 13.11
CA LYS A 114 -10.96 15.49 14.09
C LYS A 114 -9.75 15.94 14.93
N GLY A 115 -9.35 17.21 14.81
CA GLY A 115 -8.24 17.80 15.56
C GLY A 115 -6.85 17.40 15.04
N LEU A 116 -6.75 16.94 13.77
CA LEU A 116 -5.49 16.67 13.09
C LEU A 116 -5.22 17.76 12.07
N THR A 117 -4.24 18.63 12.36
CA THR A 117 -3.77 19.67 11.43
C THR A 117 -2.37 19.29 10.96
N PRO A 118 -2.06 19.35 9.66
CA PRO A 118 -0.72 19.09 9.17
C PRO A 118 0.25 20.17 9.67
N GLU A 119 1.49 19.77 9.92
CA GLU A 119 2.58 20.69 10.29
C GLU A 119 3.05 21.50 9.08
N SER A 120 2.98 20.89 7.90
CA SER A 120 3.30 21.55 6.63
C SER A 120 2.56 20.93 5.47
N THR A 121 2.36 21.69 4.41
CA THR A 121 1.87 21.22 3.13
C THR A 121 2.84 21.64 2.04
N GLU A 122 2.99 20.80 1.03
CA GLU A 122 3.79 21.10 -0.17
C GLU A 122 3.08 20.61 -1.43
N LYS A 123 3.45 21.17 -2.57
CA LYS A 123 2.95 20.78 -3.87
C LYS A 123 4.09 20.70 -4.86
N ASP A 124 4.16 19.60 -5.61
CA ASP A 124 5.11 19.40 -6.69
C ASP A 124 4.43 18.82 -7.94
N GLU A 125 5.22 18.37 -8.90
CA GLU A 125 4.73 17.77 -10.16
C GLU A 125 3.98 16.44 -9.93
N THR A 126 4.24 15.74 -8.81
CA THR A 126 3.63 14.45 -8.48
C THR A 126 2.30 14.60 -7.74
N GLY A 127 2.05 15.75 -7.10
CA GLY A 127 0.81 16.04 -6.39
C GLY A 127 0.99 16.98 -5.20
N GLN A 128 0.05 16.87 -4.27
CA GLN A 128 0.02 17.63 -3.03
C GLN A 128 0.36 16.71 -1.86
N PHE A 129 1.10 17.23 -0.87
CA PHE A 129 1.48 16.50 0.33
C PHE A 129 1.09 17.28 1.57
N ALA A 130 0.67 16.56 2.62
CA ALA A 130 0.46 17.11 3.96
C ALA A 130 1.22 16.24 4.96
N HIS A 131 2.04 16.85 5.80
CA HIS A 131 2.94 16.17 6.72
C HIS A 131 2.48 16.30 8.15
N PHE A 132 2.52 15.18 8.86
CA PHE A 132 2.17 15.02 10.26
C PHE A 132 3.28 14.24 10.97
N HIS A 133 3.32 14.31 12.29
CA HIS A 133 4.00 13.34 13.13
C HIS A 133 3.01 12.63 14.04
N ASP A 134 3.18 11.31 14.16
CA ASP A 134 2.42 10.55 15.13
C ASP A 134 2.94 10.81 16.57
N PRO A 135 2.25 10.32 17.62
CA PRO A 135 2.67 10.53 18.99
C PRO A 135 4.08 10.03 19.33
N ASP A 136 4.61 9.10 18.56
CA ASP A 136 5.99 8.60 18.70
C ASP A 136 7.02 9.37 17.87
N GLY A 137 6.57 10.35 17.07
CA GLY A 137 7.41 11.18 16.22
C GLY A 137 7.71 10.56 14.85
N ASN A 138 6.99 9.54 14.42
CA ASN A 138 7.11 9.01 13.07
C ASN A 138 6.46 9.97 12.07
N LYS A 139 7.12 10.22 10.96
CA LYS A 139 6.57 11.07 9.89
C LYS A 139 5.44 10.32 9.16
N VAL A 140 4.27 10.94 9.08
CA VAL A 140 3.13 10.45 8.28
C VAL A 140 2.77 11.51 7.26
N SER A 141 2.78 11.16 6.00
CA SER A 141 2.44 12.07 4.91
C SER A 141 1.19 11.57 4.18
N LEU A 142 0.25 12.47 3.93
CA LEU A 142 -0.81 12.22 2.97
C LEU A 142 -0.37 12.73 1.60
N TRP A 143 -0.68 11.97 0.56
CA TRP A 143 -0.38 12.32 -0.82
C TRP A 143 -1.63 12.21 -1.68
N GLY A 144 -2.00 13.30 -2.37
CA GLY A 144 -3.15 13.39 -3.26
C GLY A 144 -2.86 14.19 -4.54
N LYS A 145 -3.80 14.17 -5.46
CA LYS A 145 -3.83 15.05 -6.64
C LYS A 145 -4.97 16.02 -6.51
#